data_c4c0ba6082fcabd148ff300e64281830
#
_entry.id   c4c0ba6082fcabd148ff300e64281830
#
_cell.length_a   1.000
_cell.length_b   1.000
_cell.length_c   1.000
_cell.angle_alpha   90.00
_cell.angle_beta   90.00
_cell.angle_gamma   90.00
#
_symmetry.space_group_name_H-M   'P 1'
#
loop_
_entity.id
_entity.type
_entity.pdbx_description
1 polymer ?
#
loop_
_entity_poly.entity_id
_entity_poly.type
_entity_poly.pdbx_seq_one_letter_code
_entity_poly.pdbx_strand_id
1 'polypeptide(L)'
;MSGGARETPRGTVAGPSDGHQGADPALTPDAEHGADPAMTTAPHNRGAGQAAAPAAADQAEAPAGDGAAAPAPGPDSQLSARRAWVLPALIALLVAMTGISWAVSSPVGGSPDDDYHLGAIWCPPPVDSTGCRVTTIDGKKAVGVPQSLEKKNVTCYAFDHNNSAACTLAFSDEAPGATLRWDDGNYPWGYYQFQHLLVGSDTARSVLAMRLVNTMIALALMGAILLLADAALRLSLGVALVTGWVPMGLYFVTSLNPSSWALTGTLAFTAGLLGASRSSGWRRWGLDACAAAGAVLACTSRGDSAFYMLVCTVALAFAVPWSRALVREAALAVVASGAGTWIMAHTKVAGLNLAGEVEDNGLSTLSIAWMNIKALPDYLKGFTGHGIGPGWNDVSYGGTVERLAGLVVMVVLIVGAWRMSWRRFLSTGAVMGAICGVPVVIGIRGHFSNVEFYQPRYMLPLFAVAVLLWITPARAEGGRAPLAPSGGAHGADEAGTAHASSPSPARAAGGRASLRIRFGDRPDDWFGRVVRFGTPVAAALVAFMHSYALYLVLERYTMGRTPHAMPFDLGMQNLNAVHEWWWPWAPIGPMTVWAVGALAFAGALACAVWGARRHSRGTRA
;
A
#
# COMPACT_ATOMS: atom_id res chain seq x y z
N MET A 1 -2.93 23.06 66.71
CA MET A 1 -2.86 24.22 65.80
C MET A 1 -2.85 23.64 64.38
N SER A 2 -3.92 23.47 63.94
CA SER A 2 -4.83 23.56 62.82
C SER A 2 -4.24 24.33 61.61
N GLY A 3 -4.08 23.67 60.49
CA GLY A 3 -3.77 24.24 59.22
C GLY A 3 -4.37 23.36 58.13
N GLY A 4 -5.55 23.74 57.64
CA GLY A 4 -6.33 22.99 56.67
C GLY A 4 -5.73 23.02 55.27
N ALA A 5 -5.68 21.88 54.67
CA ALA A 5 -5.42 21.71 53.26
C ALA A 5 -6.72 21.91 52.47
N ARG A 6 -6.72 22.86 51.53
CA ARG A 6 -7.79 23.06 50.57
C ARG A 6 -7.68 21.97 49.50
N GLU A 7 -8.68 21.12 49.44
CA GLU A 7 -8.95 20.26 48.29
C GLU A 7 -9.46 21.10 47.12
N THR A 8 -8.77 21.03 46.00
CA THR A 8 -9.26 21.47 44.69
C THR A 8 -10.05 20.33 44.03
N PRO A 9 -11.23 20.58 43.47
CA PRO A 9 -12.03 19.54 42.83
C PRO A 9 -11.38 19.12 41.52
N ARG A 10 -11.16 17.82 41.37
CA ARG A 10 -10.82 17.17 40.08
C ARG A 10 -12.01 17.31 39.14
N GLY A 11 -11.80 18.03 38.05
CA GLY A 11 -12.71 18.04 36.90
C GLY A 11 -12.77 16.64 36.27
N THR A 12 -13.94 16.06 36.31
CA THR A 12 -14.31 14.87 35.53
C THR A 12 -14.28 15.25 34.06
N VAL A 13 -13.34 14.70 33.33
CA VAL A 13 -13.36 14.71 31.86
C VAL A 13 -14.44 13.73 31.43
N ALA A 14 -15.57 14.26 30.97
CA ALA A 14 -16.62 13.49 30.32
C ALA A 14 -16.06 12.92 29.01
N GLY A 15 -16.14 11.59 28.83
CA GLY A 15 -15.91 10.92 27.57
C GLY A 15 -16.96 11.34 26.53
N PRO A 16 -16.65 11.30 25.25
CA PRO A 16 -17.60 11.67 24.21
C PRO A 16 -18.79 10.70 24.21
N SER A 17 -19.97 11.25 24.41
CA SER A 17 -21.25 10.56 24.32
C SER A 17 -21.52 10.07 22.90
N ASP A 18 -21.95 8.84 22.79
CA ASP A 18 -22.59 8.24 21.61
C ASP A 18 -23.81 9.07 21.21
N GLY A 19 -23.75 9.71 20.04
CA GLY A 19 -24.87 10.49 19.55
C GLY A 19 -24.68 11.04 18.15
N HIS A 20 -24.56 10.19 17.13
CA HIS A 20 -24.85 10.59 15.78
C HIS A 20 -25.88 9.63 15.18
N GLN A 21 -27.14 9.92 15.46
CA GLN A 21 -28.28 9.46 14.69
C GLN A 21 -28.51 10.49 13.58
N GLY A 22 -28.13 10.15 12.36
CA GLY A 22 -28.54 10.90 11.18
C GLY A 22 -30.04 10.72 10.94
N ALA A 23 -30.79 11.80 10.96
CA ALA A 23 -32.18 11.82 10.51
C ALA A 23 -32.21 11.99 9.00
N ASP A 24 -32.89 11.07 8.31
CA ASP A 24 -33.25 11.17 6.90
C ASP A 24 -34.38 12.21 6.72
N PRO A 25 -34.36 13.03 5.68
CA PRO A 25 -35.56 13.69 5.18
C PRO A 25 -36.30 12.78 4.20
N ALA A 26 -37.55 12.52 4.50
CA ALA A 26 -38.51 11.85 3.65
C ALA A 26 -38.73 12.58 2.32
N LEU A 27 -38.68 11.84 1.21
CA LEU A 27 -39.28 12.25 -0.05
C LEU A 27 -40.34 11.20 -0.44
N THR A 28 -41.55 11.70 -0.59
CA THR A 28 -42.74 11.02 -1.06
C THR A 28 -42.67 10.71 -2.56
N PRO A 29 -43.38 9.68 -3.01
CA PRO A 29 -43.39 9.24 -4.41
C PRO A 29 -44.53 9.86 -5.22
N ASP A 30 -44.32 10.08 -6.50
CA ASP A 30 -45.39 10.15 -7.50
C ASP A 30 -44.93 9.60 -8.85
N ALA A 31 -45.65 8.56 -9.21
CA ALA A 31 -46.50 8.33 -10.38
C ALA A 31 -45.84 7.95 -11.71
N GLU A 32 -46.01 6.68 -12.06
CA GLU A 32 -46.71 6.13 -13.23
C GLU A 32 -46.34 6.55 -14.65
N HIS A 33 -46.00 5.57 -15.42
CA HIS A 33 -46.43 5.12 -16.77
C HIS A 33 -45.23 4.49 -17.47
N GLY A 34 -45.20 3.24 -17.88
CA GLY A 34 -46.16 2.46 -18.62
C GLY A 34 -45.60 2.09 -19.98
N ALA A 35 -45.56 0.80 -20.27
CA ALA A 35 -45.49 0.19 -21.59
C ALA A 35 -44.20 -0.54 -22.02
N ASP A 36 -44.19 -1.83 -21.80
CA ASP A 36 -43.68 -2.83 -22.75
C ASP A 36 -44.45 -2.79 -24.09
N PRO A 37 -43.92 -3.24 -25.24
CA PRO A 37 -43.90 -4.67 -25.50
C PRO A 37 -42.81 -5.24 -26.46
N ALA A 38 -42.54 -6.52 -26.21
CA ALA A 38 -42.48 -7.66 -27.14
C ALA A 38 -41.45 -7.77 -28.27
N MET A 39 -40.68 -8.83 -28.13
CA MET A 39 -40.44 -9.91 -29.12
C MET A 39 -40.29 -9.56 -30.60
N THR A 40 -39.17 -10.04 -31.18
CA THR A 40 -39.18 -10.96 -32.36
C THR A 40 -37.79 -11.55 -32.66
N THR A 41 -37.71 -12.84 -32.51
CA THR A 41 -37.17 -13.93 -33.35
C THR A 41 -36.18 -13.66 -34.47
N ALA A 42 -35.14 -14.49 -34.47
CA ALA A 42 -34.25 -14.82 -35.60
C ALA A 42 -35.02 -15.45 -36.79
N PRO A 43 -34.46 -15.58 -38.00
CA PRO A 43 -33.63 -16.77 -38.32
C PRO A 43 -32.50 -16.60 -39.32
N HIS A 44 -31.59 -17.56 -39.25
CA HIS A 44 -30.79 -18.23 -40.34
C HIS A 44 -30.77 -17.63 -41.76
N ASN A 45 -29.57 -17.51 -42.35
CA ASN A 45 -29.33 -18.29 -43.56
C ASN A 45 -27.82 -18.49 -43.87
N ARG A 46 -27.57 -19.70 -44.45
CA ARG A 46 -26.36 -20.23 -44.99
C ARG A 46 -26.04 -19.56 -46.34
N GLY A 47 -24.76 -19.46 -46.67
CA GLY A 47 -24.33 -19.18 -48.04
C GLY A 47 -22.86 -19.60 -48.23
N ALA A 48 -22.70 -20.78 -48.77
CA ALA A 48 -21.45 -21.32 -49.27
C ALA A 48 -21.03 -20.63 -50.60
N GLY A 49 -19.77 -20.39 -50.79
CA GLY A 49 -19.21 -19.90 -52.05
C GLY A 49 -17.74 -20.31 -52.18
N GLN A 50 -17.52 -21.38 -52.89
CA GLN A 50 -16.22 -21.89 -53.38
C GLN A 50 -15.64 -21.01 -54.50
N ALA A 51 -14.32 -21.26 -54.73
CA ALA A 51 -13.50 -21.03 -55.91
C ALA A 51 -12.65 -19.75 -55.86
N ALA A 52 -11.38 -19.71 -56.18
CA ALA A 52 -10.51 -20.52 -57.00
C ALA A 52 -9.06 -20.14 -56.72
N ALA A 53 -8.13 -21.06 -56.84
CA ALA A 53 -6.71 -20.78 -56.98
C ALA A 53 -6.39 -20.39 -58.43
N PRO A 54 -5.31 -19.65 -58.68
CA PRO A 54 -4.35 -20.16 -59.65
C PRO A 54 -2.86 -20.00 -59.22
N ALA A 55 -2.18 -21.08 -59.49
CA ALA A 55 -0.93 -21.21 -60.27
C ALA A 55 0.39 -20.68 -59.68
N ALA A 56 1.25 -21.66 -59.58
CA ALA A 56 2.67 -21.67 -59.32
C ALA A 56 3.51 -20.69 -60.14
N ALA A 57 4.54 -20.13 -59.55
CA ALA A 57 5.76 -19.72 -60.25
C ALA A 57 6.96 -19.85 -59.30
N ASP A 58 7.88 -20.64 -59.73
CA ASP A 58 9.33 -20.68 -59.52
C ASP A 58 9.91 -20.66 -58.05
N GLN A 59 10.39 -21.84 -57.74
CA GLN A 59 11.40 -22.13 -56.72
C GLN A 59 12.78 -21.66 -57.25
N ALA A 60 13.33 -20.69 -56.50
CA ALA A 60 14.77 -20.48 -56.47
C ALA A 60 15.30 -21.10 -55.18
N GLU A 61 16.02 -22.21 -55.32
CA GLU A 61 16.80 -22.83 -54.23
C GLU A 61 17.85 -21.84 -53.71
N ALA A 62 17.70 -21.42 -52.45
CA ALA A 62 18.79 -20.81 -51.71
C ALA A 62 19.56 -21.91 -50.95
N PRO A 63 20.89 -21.87 -50.85
CA PRO A 63 21.70 -22.94 -50.27
C PRO A 63 21.43 -23.03 -48.75
N ALA A 64 21.26 -24.27 -48.28
CA ALA A 64 21.17 -24.64 -46.88
C ALA A 64 22.42 -24.17 -46.14
N GLY A 65 22.29 -23.04 -45.42
CA GLY A 65 23.25 -22.64 -44.40
C GLY A 65 23.09 -23.56 -43.19
N ASP A 66 24.15 -24.26 -42.84
CA ASP A 66 24.27 -25.08 -41.63
C ASP A 66 23.86 -24.25 -40.42
N GLY A 67 22.62 -24.43 -39.96
CA GLY A 67 22.13 -23.92 -38.71
C GLY A 67 22.81 -24.66 -37.56
N ALA A 68 23.99 -24.20 -37.16
CA ALA A 68 24.60 -24.64 -35.92
C ALA A 68 23.64 -24.31 -34.78
N ALA A 69 22.94 -25.33 -34.29
CA ALA A 69 22.12 -25.25 -33.10
C ALA A 69 22.99 -24.69 -31.95
N ALA A 70 22.55 -23.60 -31.35
CA ALA A 70 23.25 -23.04 -30.20
C ALA A 70 23.48 -24.15 -29.15
N PRO A 71 24.72 -24.31 -28.64
CA PRO A 71 25.03 -25.39 -27.72
C PRO A 71 24.11 -25.30 -26.50
N ALA A 72 23.50 -26.41 -26.12
CA ALA A 72 22.67 -26.50 -24.93
C ALA A 72 23.46 -26.00 -23.71
N PRO A 73 22.85 -25.19 -22.84
CA PRO A 73 23.53 -24.63 -21.69
C PRO A 73 24.09 -25.76 -20.84
N GLY A 74 25.41 -25.77 -20.62
CA GLY A 74 26.11 -26.79 -19.85
C GLY A 74 25.62 -26.86 -18.38
N PRO A 75 25.84 -27.97 -17.68
CA PRO A 75 25.36 -28.18 -16.30
C PRO A 75 25.76 -27.09 -15.33
N ASP A 76 26.92 -26.45 -15.51
CA ASP A 76 27.40 -25.35 -14.68
C ASP A 76 26.57 -24.08 -14.86
N SER A 77 26.03 -23.80 -16.04
CA SER A 77 25.15 -22.68 -16.31
C SER A 77 23.77 -22.87 -15.65
N GLN A 78 23.27 -24.11 -15.60
CA GLN A 78 22.02 -24.44 -14.91
C GLN A 78 22.17 -24.36 -13.39
N LEU A 79 23.30 -24.78 -12.83
CA LEU A 79 23.60 -24.67 -11.39
C LEU A 79 23.75 -23.19 -10.98
N SER A 80 24.37 -22.36 -11.81
CA SER A 80 24.49 -20.92 -11.54
C SER A 80 23.14 -20.20 -11.60
N ALA A 81 22.29 -20.55 -12.57
CA ALA A 81 20.92 -20.02 -12.68
C ALA A 81 20.05 -20.43 -11.49
N ARG A 82 20.10 -21.70 -11.06
CA ARG A 82 19.37 -22.17 -9.85
C ARG A 82 19.82 -21.43 -8.58
N ARG A 83 21.12 -21.22 -8.38
CA ARG A 83 21.67 -20.47 -7.23
C ARG A 83 21.21 -19.01 -7.21
N ALA A 84 20.94 -18.40 -8.38
CA ALA A 84 20.47 -17.02 -8.47
C ALA A 84 19.05 -16.81 -7.88
N TRP A 85 18.20 -17.85 -7.89
CA TRP A 85 16.83 -17.78 -7.38
C TRP A 85 16.69 -18.11 -5.89
N VAL A 86 17.69 -18.73 -5.27
CA VAL A 86 17.61 -19.15 -3.85
C VAL A 86 17.40 -17.97 -2.92
N LEU A 87 18.15 -16.89 -3.10
CA LEU A 87 18.04 -15.71 -2.22
C LEU A 87 16.70 -14.97 -2.38
N PRO A 88 16.21 -14.67 -3.58
CA PRO A 88 14.87 -14.10 -3.76
C PRO A 88 13.75 -14.99 -3.21
N ALA A 89 13.81 -16.30 -3.42
CA ALA A 89 12.84 -17.25 -2.89
C ALA A 89 12.85 -17.30 -1.35
N LEU A 90 14.03 -17.29 -0.74
CA LEU A 90 14.17 -17.24 0.71
C LEU A 90 13.58 -15.94 1.28
N ILE A 91 13.88 -14.79 0.67
CA ILE A 91 13.30 -13.51 1.07
C ILE A 91 11.77 -13.56 0.95
N ALA A 92 11.23 -14.06 -0.17
CA ALA A 92 9.79 -14.19 -0.37
C ALA A 92 9.13 -15.08 0.69
N LEU A 93 9.74 -16.22 1.02
CA LEU A 93 9.27 -17.11 2.09
C LEU A 93 9.25 -16.40 3.44
N LEU A 94 10.34 -15.71 3.80
CA LEU A 94 10.46 -15.01 5.08
C LEU A 94 9.46 -13.83 5.17
N VAL A 95 9.23 -13.10 4.09
CA VAL A 95 8.21 -12.04 4.05
C VAL A 95 6.80 -12.63 4.13
N ALA A 96 6.56 -13.80 3.50
CA ALA A 96 5.29 -14.51 3.63
C ALA A 96 5.02 -14.94 5.09
N MET A 97 6.02 -15.52 5.77
CA MET A 97 5.92 -15.88 7.18
C MET A 97 5.65 -14.68 8.08
N THR A 98 6.27 -13.53 7.77
CA THR A 98 6.00 -12.26 8.45
C THR A 98 4.54 -11.84 8.25
N GLY A 99 4.04 -11.85 7.02
CA GLY A 99 2.66 -11.49 6.71
C GLY A 99 1.64 -12.43 7.36
N ILE A 100 1.90 -13.74 7.37
CA ILE A 100 1.06 -14.73 8.05
C ILE A 100 1.01 -14.44 9.56
N SER A 101 2.16 -14.12 10.19
CA SER A 101 2.20 -13.79 11.61
C SER A 101 1.35 -12.55 11.93
N TRP A 102 1.38 -11.53 11.08
CA TRP A 102 0.51 -10.36 11.23
C TRP A 102 -0.97 -10.69 10.97
N ALA A 103 -1.31 -11.51 9.98
CA ALA A 103 -2.69 -11.93 9.71
C ALA A 103 -3.34 -12.67 10.89
N VAL A 104 -2.52 -13.43 11.64
CA VAL A 104 -2.95 -14.19 12.81
C VAL A 104 -2.92 -13.36 14.10
N SER A 105 -2.20 -12.23 14.14
CA SER A 105 -1.94 -11.46 15.36
C SER A 105 -3.15 -10.72 15.93
N SER A 106 -4.26 -10.63 15.21
CA SER A 106 -5.49 -9.96 15.66
C SER A 106 -6.72 -10.88 15.53
N PRO A 107 -7.71 -10.73 16.43
CA PRO A 107 -8.94 -11.53 16.43
C PRO A 107 -9.86 -11.19 15.25
N VAL A 108 -10.98 -11.91 15.13
CA VAL A 108 -12.10 -11.48 14.31
C VAL A 108 -12.58 -10.12 14.80
N GLY A 109 -12.85 -9.19 13.88
CA GLY A 109 -13.22 -7.82 14.24
C GLY A 109 -12.06 -6.95 14.73
N GLY A 110 -10.79 -7.39 14.55
CA GLY A 110 -9.62 -6.70 15.10
C GLY A 110 -9.21 -5.42 14.39
N SER A 111 -9.62 -5.18 13.15
CA SER A 111 -9.32 -3.93 12.46
C SER A 111 -10.38 -2.87 12.74
N PRO A 112 -10.04 -1.58 12.60
CA PRO A 112 -11.04 -0.53 12.74
C PRO A 112 -12.17 -0.70 11.73
N ASP A 113 -13.40 -0.51 12.18
CA ASP A 113 -14.62 -0.68 11.40
C ASP A 113 -14.85 -2.10 10.83
N ASP A 114 -14.14 -3.13 11.36
CA ASP A 114 -14.34 -4.52 10.93
C ASP A 114 -15.80 -4.99 11.16
N ASP A 115 -16.51 -4.47 12.17
CA ASP A 115 -17.93 -4.73 12.39
C ASP A 115 -18.80 -4.31 11.20
N TYR A 116 -18.41 -3.20 10.53
CA TYR A 116 -19.08 -2.71 9.32
C TYR A 116 -18.62 -3.52 8.08
N HIS A 117 -17.32 -3.75 7.95
CA HIS A 117 -16.79 -4.47 6.80
C HIS A 117 -17.21 -5.95 6.78
N LEU A 118 -17.28 -6.60 7.94
CA LEU A 118 -17.78 -7.97 8.05
C LEU A 118 -19.26 -8.06 7.64
N GLY A 119 -20.11 -7.14 8.12
CA GLY A 119 -21.49 -7.06 7.67
C GLY A 119 -21.62 -6.90 6.15
N ALA A 120 -20.79 -6.04 5.56
CA ALA A 120 -20.76 -5.82 4.11
C ALA A 120 -20.15 -6.99 3.31
N ILE A 121 -19.32 -7.85 3.92
CA ILE A 121 -18.78 -9.05 3.27
C ILE A 121 -19.78 -10.19 3.34
N TRP A 122 -20.45 -10.42 4.48
CA TRP A 122 -21.47 -11.44 4.61
C TRP A 122 -22.70 -11.15 3.76
N CYS A 123 -23.04 -9.86 3.62
CA CYS A 123 -24.12 -9.35 2.79
C CYS A 123 -23.58 -8.27 1.83
N PRO A 124 -22.89 -8.67 0.73
CA PRO A 124 -22.27 -7.70 -0.15
C PRO A 124 -23.31 -6.90 -0.95
N PRO A 125 -23.05 -5.59 -1.19
CA PRO A 125 -23.92 -4.79 -2.02
C PRO A 125 -23.89 -5.24 -3.50
N PRO A 126 -24.98 -5.13 -4.27
CA PRO A 126 -26.31 -4.70 -3.81
C PRO A 126 -27.03 -5.83 -3.07
N VAL A 127 -27.43 -5.58 -1.82
CA VAL A 127 -27.95 -6.60 -0.89
C VAL A 127 -29.17 -7.34 -1.45
N ASP A 128 -30.03 -6.65 -2.19
CA ASP A 128 -31.26 -7.23 -2.75
C ASP A 128 -30.99 -8.30 -3.83
N SER A 129 -29.77 -8.33 -4.42
CA SER A 129 -29.38 -9.30 -5.45
C SER A 129 -28.62 -10.51 -4.91
N THR A 130 -28.22 -10.52 -3.64
CA THR A 130 -27.31 -11.54 -3.06
C THR A 130 -28.03 -12.63 -2.26
N GLY A 131 -29.36 -12.57 -2.17
CA GLY A 131 -30.14 -13.53 -1.36
C GLY A 131 -29.93 -13.36 0.15
N CYS A 132 -29.31 -12.28 0.56
CA CYS A 132 -29.05 -11.96 1.96
C CYS A 132 -30.38 -11.70 2.70
N ARG A 133 -30.47 -12.22 3.93
CA ARG A 133 -31.66 -11.97 4.76
C ARG A 133 -31.64 -10.49 5.23
N VAL A 134 -32.65 -9.74 4.78
CA VAL A 134 -32.88 -8.38 5.24
C VAL A 134 -33.92 -8.39 6.36
N THR A 135 -33.70 -7.66 7.42
CA THR A 135 -34.59 -7.50 8.57
C THR A 135 -34.62 -6.05 9.03
N THR A 136 -35.41 -5.75 10.05
CA THR A 136 -35.49 -4.40 10.64
C THR A 136 -35.16 -4.47 12.12
N ILE A 137 -34.27 -3.61 12.58
CA ILE A 137 -33.94 -3.40 14.00
C ILE A 137 -34.21 -1.92 14.29
N ASP A 138 -35.06 -1.65 15.26
CA ASP A 138 -35.46 -0.29 15.66
C ASP A 138 -35.89 0.61 14.49
N GLY A 139 -36.66 0.02 13.55
CA GLY A 139 -37.15 0.73 12.36
C GLY A 139 -36.12 0.96 11.25
N LYS A 140 -34.86 0.51 11.44
CA LYS A 140 -33.80 0.64 10.44
C LYS A 140 -33.50 -0.68 9.74
N LYS A 141 -33.17 -0.63 8.45
CA LYS A 141 -32.78 -1.79 7.65
C LYS A 141 -31.52 -2.42 8.23
N ALA A 142 -31.55 -3.71 8.50
CA ALA A 142 -30.46 -4.51 9.01
C ALA A 142 -30.25 -5.74 8.12
N VAL A 143 -29.04 -6.29 8.11
CA VAL A 143 -28.72 -7.50 7.33
C VAL A 143 -28.44 -8.67 8.26
N GLY A 144 -28.81 -9.88 7.81
CA GLY A 144 -28.59 -11.11 8.53
C GLY A 144 -27.13 -11.53 8.49
N VAL A 145 -26.57 -11.81 9.66
CA VAL A 145 -25.20 -12.30 9.85
C VAL A 145 -25.21 -13.39 10.92
N PRO A 146 -24.16 -14.21 11.09
CA PRO A 146 -23.98 -15.03 12.30
C PRO A 146 -24.02 -14.18 13.57
N GLN A 147 -24.48 -14.76 14.68
CA GLN A 147 -24.52 -14.08 15.98
C GLN A 147 -23.14 -13.56 16.41
N SER A 148 -22.08 -14.30 16.10
CA SER A 148 -20.69 -13.91 16.35
C SER A 148 -20.29 -12.57 15.70
N LEU A 149 -20.95 -12.18 14.60
CA LEU A 149 -20.70 -10.95 13.84
C LEU A 149 -21.63 -9.79 14.19
N GLU A 150 -22.55 -9.94 15.12
CA GLU A 150 -23.28 -8.78 15.64
C GLU A 150 -22.30 -7.77 16.27
N LYS A 151 -22.54 -6.47 16.05
CA LYS A 151 -21.61 -5.39 16.50
C LYS A 151 -21.10 -5.62 17.91
N LYS A 152 -21.99 -5.80 18.89
CA LYS A 152 -21.64 -5.96 20.31
C LYS A 152 -20.80 -7.21 20.61
N ASN A 153 -20.90 -8.23 19.78
CA ASN A 153 -20.24 -9.53 19.96
C ASN A 153 -18.84 -9.52 19.31
N VAL A 154 -18.74 -9.05 18.07
CA VAL A 154 -17.46 -9.01 17.33
C VAL A 154 -16.51 -7.94 17.85
N THR A 155 -17.02 -6.94 18.57
CA THR A 155 -16.21 -5.86 19.19
C THR A 155 -16.25 -5.88 20.71
N CYS A 156 -16.51 -7.04 21.35
CA CYS A 156 -16.66 -7.16 22.80
C CYS A 156 -15.44 -6.70 23.62
N TYR A 157 -14.26 -6.68 23.00
CA TYR A 157 -13.00 -6.22 23.60
C TYR A 157 -12.62 -4.79 23.19
N ALA A 158 -13.25 -4.24 22.13
CA ALA A 158 -12.87 -2.94 21.60
C ALA A 158 -13.14 -1.83 22.61
N PHE A 159 -12.19 -0.91 22.76
CA PHE A 159 -12.23 0.20 23.72
C PHE A 159 -12.28 -0.20 25.20
N ASP A 160 -12.34 -1.48 25.53
CA ASP A 160 -12.28 -1.97 26.90
C ASP A 160 -10.94 -2.65 27.19
N HIS A 161 -10.06 -1.94 27.87
CA HIS A 161 -8.72 -2.43 28.23
C HIS A 161 -8.71 -3.53 29.30
N ASN A 162 -9.86 -3.92 29.85
CA ASN A 162 -9.97 -5.03 30.79
C ASN A 162 -10.39 -6.34 30.11
N ASN A 163 -10.83 -6.27 28.84
CA ASN A 163 -11.29 -7.42 28.08
C ASN A 163 -10.25 -7.86 27.05
N SER A 164 -9.92 -9.14 27.08
CA SER A 164 -9.19 -9.79 25.98
C SER A 164 -10.13 -10.15 24.83
N ALA A 165 -9.54 -10.44 23.67
CA ALA A 165 -10.29 -10.84 22.48
C ALA A 165 -10.91 -12.25 22.60
N ALA A 166 -10.59 -13.03 23.62
CA ALA A 166 -11.21 -14.34 23.87
C ALA A 166 -12.72 -14.23 24.15
N CYS A 167 -13.23 -13.03 24.51
CA CYS A 167 -14.67 -12.80 24.63
C CYS A 167 -15.45 -13.12 23.34
N THR A 168 -14.84 -13.03 22.16
CA THR A 168 -15.46 -13.38 20.89
C THR A 168 -15.82 -14.87 20.79
N LEU A 169 -15.15 -15.74 21.53
CA LEU A 169 -15.39 -17.18 21.53
C LEU A 169 -16.69 -17.58 22.24
N ALA A 170 -17.33 -16.65 22.97
CA ALA A 170 -18.60 -16.89 23.64
C ALA A 170 -19.82 -16.90 22.70
N PHE A 171 -19.65 -16.50 21.44
CA PHE A 171 -20.75 -16.31 20.50
C PHE A 171 -20.74 -17.36 19.38
N SER A 172 -21.93 -17.82 18.99
CA SER A 172 -22.10 -18.91 18.02
C SER A 172 -22.14 -18.40 16.58
N ASP A 173 -21.48 -19.13 15.68
CA ASP A 173 -21.62 -18.92 14.23
C ASP A 173 -22.90 -19.54 13.65
N GLU A 174 -23.48 -20.55 14.32
CA GLU A 174 -24.70 -21.24 13.87
C GLU A 174 -25.96 -20.47 14.23
N ALA A 175 -25.92 -19.67 15.31
CA ALA A 175 -27.07 -18.89 15.73
C ALA A 175 -27.27 -17.69 14.78
N PRO A 176 -28.52 -17.46 14.33
CA PRO A 176 -28.82 -16.33 13.46
C PRO A 176 -28.74 -15.02 14.23
N GLY A 177 -28.05 -14.05 13.67
CA GLY A 177 -27.94 -12.68 14.16
C GLY A 177 -28.32 -11.67 13.09
N ALA A 178 -28.22 -10.39 13.41
CA ALA A 178 -28.40 -9.29 12.47
C ALA A 178 -27.58 -8.07 12.89
N THR A 179 -27.16 -7.27 11.90
CA THR A 179 -26.39 -6.05 12.17
C THR A 179 -26.93 -4.86 11.38
N LEU A 180 -26.90 -3.68 12.01
CA LEU A 180 -27.11 -2.38 11.37
C LEU A 180 -25.82 -1.84 10.71
N ARG A 181 -24.69 -2.49 10.96
CA ARG A 181 -23.39 -2.11 10.44
C ARG A 181 -23.08 -2.89 9.16
N TRP A 182 -23.46 -2.34 8.02
CA TRP A 182 -23.28 -2.94 6.69
C TRP A 182 -23.17 -1.84 5.64
N ASP A 183 -22.74 -2.17 4.42
CA ASP A 183 -22.57 -1.20 3.35
C ASP A 183 -23.79 -1.10 2.43
N ASP A 184 -24.32 0.09 2.26
CA ASP A 184 -25.43 0.43 1.37
C ASP A 184 -25.01 1.33 0.18
N GLY A 185 -23.75 1.24 -0.23
CA GLY A 185 -23.16 2.03 -1.32
C GLY A 185 -22.20 3.11 -0.87
N ASN A 186 -21.68 3.01 0.36
CA ASN A 186 -20.64 3.89 0.86
C ASN A 186 -19.26 3.60 0.24
N TYR A 187 -19.02 2.31 -0.08
CA TYR A 187 -17.76 1.83 -0.65
C TYR A 187 -17.95 1.25 -2.05
N PRO A 188 -16.91 1.19 -2.87
CA PRO A 188 -16.90 0.39 -4.10
C PRO A 188 -17.11 -1.09 -3.77
N TRP A 189 -17.91 -1.80 -4.57
CA TRP A 189 -18.36 -3.15 -4.23
C TRP A 189 -17.30 -4.24 -4.42
N GLY A 190 -16.28 -4.00 -5.24
CA GLY A 190 -15.36 -5.04 -5.69
C GLY A 190 -14.63 -5.76 -4.56
N TYR A 191 -14.22 -5.04 -3.52
CA TYR A 191 -13.60 -5.65 -2.35
C TYR A 191 -14.56 -6.62 -1.63
N TYR A 192 -15.78 -6.19 -1.34
CA TYR A 192 -16.76 -7.00 -0.61
C TYR A 192 -17.22 -8.21 -1.40
N GLN A 193 -17.49 -8.04 -2.69
CA GLN A 193 -17.86 -9.14 -3.58
C GLN A 193 -16.75 -10.19 -3.67
N PHE A 194 -15.50 -9.78 -3.76
CA PHE A 194 -14.38 -10.70 -3.80
C PHE A 194 -14.20 -11.44 -2.47
N GLN A 195 -14.24 -10.74 -1.34
CA GLN A 195 -14.08 -11.36 -0.02
C GLN A 195 -15.24 -12.29 0.32
N HIS A 196 -16.45 -12.00 -0.17
CA HIS A 196 -17.62 -12.85 0.00
C HIS A 196 -17.42 -14.27 -0.54
N LEU A 197 -16.59 -14.46 -1.57
CA LEU A 197 -16.26 -15.78 -2.12
C LEU A 197 -15.55 -16.69 -1.10
N LEU A 198 -15.01 -16.13 -0.02
CA LEU A 198 -14.28 -16.83 1.03
C LEU A 198 -15.12 -17.05 2.30
N VAL A 199 -16.40 -16.64 2.28
CA VAL A 199 -17.33 -16.84 3.39
C VAL A 199 -17.72 -18.30 3.47
N GLY A 200 -17.50 -18.90 4.64
CA GLY A 200 -17.88 -20.28 4.99
C GLY A 200 -18.71 -20.31 6.28
N SER A 201 -18.96 -21.51 6.78
CA SER A 201 -19.74 -21.73 8.00
C SER A 201 -19.00 -21.35 9.30
N ASP A 202 -17.66 -21.29 9.26
CA ASP A 202 -16.80 -20.92 10.39
C ASP A 202 -16.30 -19.49 10.13
N THR A 203 -16.74 -18.55 10.92
CA THR A 203 -16.39 -17.13 10.80
C THR A 203 -14.89 -16.89 10.97
N ALA A 204 -14.28 -17.53 11.96
CA ALA A 204 -12.86 -17.35 12.27
C ALA A 204 -11.96 -17.83 11.12
N ARG A 205 -12.27 -19.00 10.55
CA ARG A 205 -11.52 -19.53 9.38
C ARG A 205 -11.74 -18.69 8.13
N SER A 206 -12.96 -18.22 7.90
CA SER A 206 -13.29 -17.33 6.78
C SER A 206 -12.49 -16.03 6.86
N VAL A 207 -12.48 -15.37 8.01
CA VAL A 207 -11.71 -14.13 8.25
C VAL A 207 -10.21 -14.37 8.07
N LEU A 208 -9.68 -15.47 8.60
CA LEU A 208 -8.25 -15.78 8.41
C LEU A 208 -7.92 -16.04 6.94
N ALA A 209 -8.76 -16.79 6.20
CA ALA A 209 -8.57 -17.01 4.77
C ALA A 209 -8.53 -15.69 3.99
N MET A 210 -9.46 -14.77 4.26
CA MET A 210 -9.51 -13.43 3.64
C MET A 210 -8.25 -12.62 3.91
N ARG A 211 -7.74 -12.61 5.14
CA ARG A 211 -6.49 -11.93 5.52
C ARG A 211 -5.27 -12.54 4.83
N LEU A 212 -5.21 -13.86 4.75
CA LEU A 212 -4.13 -14.57 4.04
C LEU A 212 -4.16 -14.26 2.54
N VAL A 213 -5.35 -14.22 1.93
CA VAL A 213 -5.50 -13.84 0.51
C VAL A 213 -5.06 -12.40 0.28
N ASN A 214 -5.45 -11.45 1.13
CA ASN A 214 -4.96 -10.06 1.06
C ASN A 214 -3.43 -9.99 1.16
N THR A 215 -2.85 -10.74 2.09
CA THR A 215 -1.40 -10.87 2.26
C THR A 215 -0.73 -11.42 0.99
N MET A 216 -1.29 -12.48 0.40
CA MET A 216 -0.74 -13.09 -0.82
C MET A 216 -0.86 -12.18 -2.04
N ILE A 217 -1.94 -11.42 -2.18
CA ILE A 217 -2.09 -10.40 -3.24
C ILE A 217 -0.98 -9.35 -3.11
N ALA A 218 -0.73 -8.83 -1.91
CA ALA A 218 0.32 -7.86 -1.66
C ALA A 218 1.71 -8.43 -1.97
N LEU A 219 2.00 -9.65 -1.53
CA LEU A 219 3.25 -10.35 -1.82
C LEU A 219 3.46 -10.58 -3.31
N ALA A 220 2.42 -11.03 -4.01
CA ALA A 220 2.49 -11.31 -5.45
C ALA A 220 2.78 -10.04 -6.25
N LEU A 221 2.05 -8.95 -5.99
CA LEU A 221 2.25 -7.69 -6.70
C LEU A 221 3.58 -7.02 -6.37
N MET A 222 3.92 -6.87 -5.09
CA MET A 222 5.18 -6.25 -4.70
C MET A 222 6.36 -7.11 -5.13
N GLY A 223 6.26 -8.44 -5.00
CA GLY A 223 7.26 -9.39 -5.47
C GLY A 223 7.48 -9.32 -6.98
N ALA A 224 6.40 -9.29 -7.77
CA ALA A 224 6.48 -9.15 -9.22
C ALA A 224 7.17 -7.84 -9.62
N ILE A 225 6.79 -6.71 -9.01
CA ILE A 225 7.42 -5.43 -9.29
C ILE A 225 8.91 -5.45 -8.91
N LEU A 226 9.26 -6.00 -7.73
CA LEU A 226 10.66 -6.13 -7.29
C LEU A 226 11.50 -7.00 -8.23
N LEU A 227 10.93 -8.05 -8.83
CA LEU A 227 11.62 -8.92 -9.79
C LEU A 227 11.80 -8.24 -11.15
N LEU A 228 10.80 -7.49 -11.61
CA LEU A 228 10.78 -6.85 -12.93
C LEU A 228 11.53 -5.52 -12.97
N ALA A 229 11.57 -4.78 -11.86
CA ALA A 229 12.16 -3.46 -11.75
C ALA A 229 13.68 -3.45 -11.93
N ASP A 230 14.21 -2.31 -12.35
CA ASP A 230 15.66 -2.07 -12.34
C ASP A 230 16.21 -2.00 -10.89
N ALA A 231 17.51 -2.11 -10.73
CA ALA A 231 18.16 -2.18 -9.41
C ALA A 231 17.87 -0.94 -8.54
N ALA A 232 17.79 0.24 -9.14
CA ALA A 232 17.55 1.49 -8.41
C ALA A 232 16.10 1.55 -7.89
N LEU A 233 15.12 1.24 -8.74
CA LEU A 233 13.71 1.18 -8.32
C LEU A 233 13.47 0.05 -7.33
N ARG A 234 14.10 -1.11 -7.51
CA ARG A 234 14.03 -2.23 -6.57
C ARG A 234 14.47 -1.84 -5.16
N LEU A 235 15.61 -1.16 -5.05
CA LEU A 235 16.10 -0.66 -3.76
C LEU A 235 15.13 0.38 -3.17
N SER A 236 14.69 1.33 -4.00
CA SER A 236 13.76 2.37 -3.57
C SER A 236 12.42 1.79 -3.10
N LEU A 237 11.87 0.82 -3.83
CA LEU A 237 10.63 0.15 -3.41
C LEU A 237 10.83 -0.63 -2.11
N GLY A 238 11.95 -1.32 -1.94
CA GLY A 238 12.29 -1.99 -0.68
C GLY A 238 12.33 -1.04 0.51
N VAL A 239 12.97 0.13 0.35
CA VAL A 239 12.98 1.17 1.40
C VAL A 239 11.58 1.75 1.63
N ALA A 240 10.80 2.00 0.57
CA ALA A 240 9.43 2.49 0.70
C ALA A 240 8.52 1.51 1.45
N LEU A 241 8.63 0.20 1.18
CA LEU A 241 7.91 -0.84 1.91
C LEU A 241 8.29 -0.86 3.40
N VAL A 242 9.59 -0.82 3.69
CA VAL A 242 10.08 -0.85 5.09
C VAL A 242 9.68 0.43 5.85
N THR A 243 9.74 1.60 5.20
CA THR A 243 9.45 2.87 5.87
C THR A 243 7.95 3.17 5.92
N GLY A 244 7.23 2.86 4.85
CA GLY A 244 5.82 3.23 4.70
C GLY A 244 4.83 2.18 5.22
N TRP A 245 5.25 0.90 5.30
CA TRP A 245 4.38 -0.18 5.73
C TRP A 245 4.71 -0.72 7.14
N VAL A 246 5.90 -0.52 7.68
CA VAL A 246 6.27 -1.07 9.00
C VAL A 246 6.17 0.02 10.07
N PRO A 247 5.39 -0.20 11.16
CA PRO A 247 4.52 -1.35 11.41
C PRO A 247 3.07 -1.18 10.94
N MET A 248 2.53 0.06 10.86
CA MET A 248 1.11 0.36 10.62
C MET A 248 0.58 -0.22 9.30
N GLY A 249 1.31 -0.04 8.21
CA GLY A 249 0.91 -0.55 6.90
C GLY A 249 0.84 -2.07 6.86
N LEU A 250 1.75 -2.80 7.54
CA LEU A 250 1.70 -4.26 7.62
C LEU A 250 0.42 -4.73 8.31
N TYR A 251 0.04 -4.09 9.41
CA TYR A 251 -1.22 -4.39 10.09
C TYR A 251 -2.41 -4.29 9.13
N PHE A 252 -2.53 -3.19 8.38
CA PHE A 252 -3.63 -2.99 7.45
C PHE A 252 -3.56 -3.89 6.21
N VAL A 253 -2.38 -4.10 5.63
CA VAL A 253 -2.19 -4.99 4.46
C VAL A 253 -2.63 -6.42 4.77
N THR A 254 -2.40 -6.88 5.99
CA THR A 254 -2.74 -8.24 6.44
C THR A 254 -4.10 -8.33 7.14
N SER A 255 -4.87 -7.25 7.17
CA SER A 255 -6.20 -7.17 7.79
C SER A 255 -7.33 -7.45 6.81
N LEU A 256 -8.56 -7.50 7.34
CA LEU A 256 -9.78 -7.61 6.54
C LEU A 256 -10.30 -6.24 6.05
N ASN A 257 -9.68 -5.15 6.43
CA ASN A 257 -10.11 -3.82 6.05
C ASN A 257 -9.84 -3.54 4.55
N PRO A 258 -10.72 -2.87 3.80
CA PRO A 258 -10.48 -2.46 2.41
C PRO A 258 -9.20 -1.65 2.22
N SER A 259 -8.66 -1.04 3.28
CA SER A 259 -7.35 -0.37 3.28
C SER A 259 -6.20 -1.30 2.88
N SER A 260 -6.34 -2.63 3.03
CA SER A 260 -5.38 -3.62 2.52
C SER A 260 -5.15 -3.47 1.01
N TRP A 261 -6.25 -3.41 0.25
CA TRP A 261 -6.19 -3.23 -1.21
C TRP A 261 -5.81 -1.80 -1.59
N ALA A 262 -6.23 -0.81 -0.81
CA ALA A 262 -5.85 0.58 -1.02
C ALA A 262 -4.32 0.78 -0.92
N LEU A 263 -3.69 0.25 0.13
CA LEU A 263 -2.24 0.29 0.35
C LEU A 263 -1.48 -0.43 -0.77
N THR A 264 -1.88 -1.66 -1.03
CA THR A 264 -1.24 -2.51 -2.04
C THR A 264 -1.42 -1.93 -3.44
N GLY A 265 -2.66 -1.53 -3.79
CA GLY A 265 -3.02 -1.05 -5.11
C GLY A 265 -2.36 0.28 -5.47
N THR A 266 -2.39 1.25 -4.56
CA THR A 266 -1.82 2.58 -4.81
C THR A 266 -0.29 2.50 -5.01
N LEU A 267 0.39 1.70 -4.19
CA LEU A 267 1.84 1.51 -4.34
C LEU A 267 2.18 0.72 -5.61
N ALA A 268 1.42 -0.35 -5.92
CA ALA A 268 1.61 -1.16 -7.14
C ALA A 268 1.40 -0.35 -8.42
N PHE A 269 0.35 0.46 -8.47
CA PHE A 269 0.09 1.38 -9.57
C PHE A 269 1.27 2.32 -9.82
N THR A 270 1.71 3.00 -8.77
CA THR A 270 2.79 3.99 -8.89
C THR A 270 4.13 3.35 -9.23
N ALA A 271 4.52 2.29 -8.50
CA ALA A 271 5.78 1.59 -8.73
C ALA A 271 5.81 0.87 -10.08
N GLY A 272 4.67 0.30 -10.51
CA GLY A 272 4.51 -0.35 -11.79
C GLY A 272 4.72 0.62 -12.95
N LEU A 273 4.00 1.75 -12.99
CA LEU A 273 4.14 2.78 -14.04
C LEU A 273 5.54 3.42 -14.03
N LEU A 274 6.08 3.73 -12.85
CA LEU A 274 7.44 4.25 -12.73
C LEU A 274 8.47 3.23 -13.25
N GLY A 275 8.28 1.95 -12.95
CA GLY A 275 9.12 0.87 -13.44
C GLY A 275 8.98 0.63 -14.95
N ALA A 276 7.76 0.63 -15.48
CA ALA A 276 7.48 0.48 -16.90
C ALA A 276 8.15 1.60 -17.73
N SER A 277 8.09 2.85 -17.26
CA SER A 277 8.76 3.99 -17.89
C SER A 277 10.30 3.84 -17.97
N ARG A 278 10.87 2.98 -17.14
CA ARG A 278 12.32 2.73 -17.03
C ARG A 278 12.77 1.42 -17.67
N SER A 279 11.83 0.61 -18.14
CA SER A 279 12.04 -0.75 -18.64
C SER A 279 11.73 -0.86 -20.14
N SER A 280 12.06 -2.01 -20.74
CA SER A 280 11.74 -2.34 -22.12
C SER A 280 11.37 -3.82 -22.27
N GLY A 281 10.81 -4.20 -23.42
CA GLY A 281 10.41 -5.56 -23.71
C GLY A 281 9.37 -6.11 -22.73
N TRP A 282 9.45 -7.41 -22.41
CA TRP A 282 8.48 -8.12 -21.57
C TRP A 282 8.38 -7.59 -20.13
N ARG A 283 9.51 -7.06 -19.58
CA ARG A 283 9.52 -6.45 -18.25
C ARG A 283 8.61 -5.23 -18.18
N ARG A 284 8.60 -4.40 -19.21
CA ARG A 284 7.73 -3.24 -19.32
C ARG A 284 6.26 -3.66 -19.29
N TRP A 285 5.87 -4.67 -20.09
CA TRP A 285 4.51 -5.21 -20.10
C TRP A 285 4.10 -5.80 -18.75
N GLY A 286 5.00 -6.54 -18.10
CA GLY A 286 4.74 -7.08 -16.77
C GLY A 286 4.53 -5.99 -15.70
N LEU A 287 5.28 -4.89 -15.77
CA LEU A 287 5.13 -3.75 -14.87
C LEU A 287 3.84 -2.96 -15.14
N ASP A 288 3.43 -2.83 -16.43
CA ASP A 288 2.13 -2.26 -16.76
C ASP A 288 0.98 -3.13 -16.25
N ALA A 289 1.10 -4.45 -16.35
CA ALA A 289 0.11 -5.37 -15.79
C ALA A 289 0.00 -5.24 -14.25
N CYS A 290 1.13 -5.11 -13.56
CA CYS A 290 1.14 -4.85 -12.12
C CYS A 290 0.49 -3.50 -11.79
N ALA A 291 0.74 -2.47 -12.60
CA ALA A 291 0.11 -1.15 -12.43
C ALA A 291 -1.41 -1.21 -12.65
N ALA A 292 -1.86 -1.91 -13.69
CA ALA A 292 -3.28 -2.11 -13.97
C ALA A 292 -3.98 -2.87 -12.84
N ALA A 293 -3.37 -3.97 -12.36
CA ALA A 293 -3.88 -4.71 -11.21
C ALA A 293 -3.94 -3.83 -9.95
N GLY A 294 -2.90 -3.00 -9.71
CA GLY A 294 -2.88 -2.03 -8.63
C GLY A 294 -4.02 -1.01 -8.73
N ALA A 295 -4.28 -0.48 -9.93
CA ALA A 295 -5.40 0.43 -10.16
C ALA A 295 -6.75 -0.22 -9.87
N VAL A 296 -6.95 -1.48 -10.31
CA VAL A 296 -8.18 -2.24 -10.02
C VAL A 296 -8.37 -2.39 -8.52
N LEU A 297 -7.34 -2.84 -7.77
CA LEU A 297 -7.42 -2.99 -6.32
C LEU A 297 -7.78 -1.66 -5.64
N ALA A 298 -7.08 -0.57 -5.97
CA ALA A 298 -7.32 0.74 -5.37
C ALA A 298 -8.73 1.27 -5.67
N CYS A 299 -9.18 1.20 -6.93
CA CYS A 299 -10.47 1.72 -7.36
C CYS A 299 -11.65 0.89 -6.82
N THR A 300 -11.46 -0.42 -6.57
CA THR A 300 -12.54 -1.30 -6.11
C THR A 300 -12.60 -1.48 -4.60
N SER A 301 -11.68 -0.86 -3.85
CA SER A 301 -11.61 -0.99 -2.39
C SER A 301 -12.25 0.18 -1.63
N ARG A 302 -11.89 1.41 -1.98
CA ARG A 302 -12.30 2.63 -1.25
C ARG A 302 -12.46 3.81 -2.22
N GLY A 303 -13.41 4.70 -1.95
CA GLY A 303 -13.61 5.90 -2.77
C GLY A 303 -12.44 6.86 -2.74
N ASP A 304 -11.81 7.06 -1.58
CA ASP A 304 -10.61 7.90 -1.43
C ASP A 304 -9.39 7.31 -2.15
N SER A 305 -9.17 5.98 -2.08
CA SER A 305 -8.06 5.35 -2.80
C SER A 305 -8.25 5.38 -4.33
N ALA A 306 -9.48 5.39 -4.79
CA ALA A 306 -9.79 5.65 -6.20
C ALA A 306 -9.30 7.06 -6.63
N PHE A 307 -9.51 8.07 -5.79
CA PHE A 307 -8.97 9.42 -6.02
C PHE A 307 -7.43 9.45 -6.01
N TYR A 308 -6.77 8.60 -5.21
CA TYR A 308 -5.31 8.56 -5.18
C TYR A 308 -4.68 8.19 -6.52
N MET A 309 -5.42 7.55 -7.42
CA MET A 309 -4.94 7.30 -8.78
C MET A 309 -4.64 8.61 -9.50
N LEU A 310 -5.48 9.64 -9.35
CA LEU A 310 -5.23 10.98 -9.89
C LEU A 310 -3.99 11.62 -9.25
N VAL A 311 -3.87 11.57 -7.92
CA VAL A 311 -2.71 12.11 -7.20
C VAL A 311 -1.40 11.46 -7.69
N CYS A 312 -1.38 10.13 -7.78
CA CYS A 312 -0.23 9.37 -8.26
C CYS A 312 0.10 9.68 -9.73
N THR A 313 -0.91 9.84 -10.58
CA THR A 313 -0.73 10.22 -11.99
C THR A 313 -0.09 11.60 -12.12
N VAL A 314 -0.57 12.59 -11.38
CA VAL A 314 0.04 13.94 -11.34
C VAL A 314 1.49 13.87 -10.83
N ALA A 315 1.74 13.11 -9.78
CA ALA A 315 3.08 12.91 -9.26
C ALA A 315 4.02 12.26 -10.28
N LEU A 316 3.56 11.23 -10.99
CA LEU A 316 4.32 10.56 -12.06
C LEU A 316 4.59 11.47 -13.25
N ALA A 317 3.66 12.35 -13.61
CA ALA A 317 3.87 13.34 -14.67
C ALA A 317 5.05 14.31 -14.37
N PHE A 318 5.27 14.63 -13.09
CA PHE A 318 6.48 15.35 -12.66
C PHE A 318 7.73 14.45 -12.62
N ALA A 319 7.59 13.20 -12.14
CA ALA A 319 8.72 12.30 -11.94
C ALA A 319 9.36 11.85 -13.26
N VAL A 320 8.53 11.56 -14.28
CA VAL A 320 8.96 10.92 -15.52
C VAL A 320 9.03 11.95 -16.66
N PRO A 321 10.19 12.08 -17.35
CA PRO A 321 10.25 12.94 -18.54
C PRO A 321 9.37 12.39 -19.64
N TRP A 322 8.51 13.25 -20.20
CA TRP A 322 7.59 12.86 -21.25
C TRP A 322 8.33 12.42 -22.53
N SER A 323 7.85 11.33 -23.11
CA SER A 323 8.25 10.89 -24.46
C SER A 323 7.10 10.15 -25.14
N ARG A 324 7.08 10.14 -26.47
CA ARG A 324 6.06 9.39 -27.25
C ARG A 324 6.05 7.89 -26.93
N ALA A 325 7.18 7.35 -26.47
CA ALA A 325 7.27 5.96 -26.08
C ALA A 325 6.43 5.63 -24.83
N LEU A 326 5.98 6.63 -24.06
CA LEU A 326 5.22 6.48 -22.80
C LEU A 326 3.71 6.66 -22.99
N VAL A 327 3.21 6.72 -24.24
CA VAL A 327 1.78 6.92 -24.51
C VAL A 327 0.90 5.85 -23.84
N ARG A 328 1.37 4.61 -23.82
CA ARG A 328 0.63 3.50 -23.18
C ARG A 328 0.51 3.66 -21.67
N GLU A 329 1.59 3.97 -20.98
CA GLU A 329 1.60 4.21 -19.54
C GLU A 329 0.80 5.45 -19.17
N ALA A 330 0.88 6.50 -20.00
CA ALA A 330 0.06 7.69 -19.85
C ALA A 330 -1.44 7.39 -20.05
N ALA A 331 -1.79 6.58 -21.06
CA ALA A 331 -3.17 6.14 -21.27
C ALA A 331 -3.70 5.34 -20.08
N LEU A 332 -2.91 4.38 -19.58
CA LEU A 332 -3.27 3.61 -18.38
C LEU A 332 -3.47 4.53 -17.17
N ALA A 333 -2.58 5.49 -16.95
CA ALA A 333 -2.67 6.44 -15.86
C ALA A 333 -3.93 7.33 -15.97
N VAL A 334 -4.24 7.83 -17.17
CA VAL A 334 -5.43 8.65 -17.43
C VAL A 334 -6.71 7.85 -17.25
N VAL A 335 -6.77 6.61 -17.77
CA VAL A 335 -7.93 5.72 -17.61
C VAL A 335 -8.15 5.38 -16.14
N ALA A 336 -7.10 5.00 -15.41
CA ALA A 336 -7.20 4.71 -13.98
C ALA A 336 -7.66 5.94 -13.17
N SER A 337 -7.13 7.13 -13.48
CA SER A 337 -7.53 8.39 -12.82
C SER A 337 -8.97 8.76 -13.14
N GLY A 338 -9.40 8.60 -14.40
CA GLY A 338 -10.77 8.88 -14.82
C GLY A 338 -11.77 7.92 -14.16
N ALA A 339 -11.47 6.61 -14.18
CA ALA A 339 -12.27 5.60 -13.50
C ALA A 339 -12.33 5.84 -11.99
N GLY A 340 -11.19 6.14 -11.36
CA GLY A 340 -11.11 6.44 -9.93
C GLY A 340 -11.91 7.68 -9.55
N THR A 341 -11.81 8.76 -10.31
CA THR A 341 -12.57 9.99 -10.07
C THR A 341 -14.08 9.74 -10.23
N TRP A 342 -14.46 8.95 -11.24
CA TRP A 342 -15.86 8.56 -11.45
C TRP A 342 -16.40 7.75 -10.29
N ILE A 343 -15.66 6.73 -9.83
CA ILE A 343 -16.04 5.89 -8.68
C ILE A 343 -16.15 6.75 -7.42
N MET A 344 -15.18 7.62 -7.16
CA MET A 344 -15.23 8.53 -6.02
C MET A 344 -16.51 9.40 -6.04
N ALA A 345 -16.89 9.91 -7.21
CA ALA A 345 -18.08 10.76 -7.35
C ALA A 345 -19.41 10.00 -7.12
N HIS A 346 -19.42 8.67 -7.27
CA HIS A 346 -20.61 7.83 -7.14
C HIS A 346 -20.66 7.02 -5.84
N THR A 347 -19.67 7.15 -4.96
CA THR A 347 -19.69 6.56 -3.61
C THR A 347 -20.15 7.60 -2.58
N LYS A 348 -21.02 7.20 -1.65
CA LYS A 348 -21.57 8.12 -0.63
C LYS A 348 -20.50 8.66 0.33
N VAL A 349 -19.48 7.85 0.66
CA VAL A 349 -18.34 8.21 1.54
C VAL A 349 -17.18 8.79 0.74
N ALA A 350 -17.43 9.46 -0.34
CA ALA A 350 -16.36 10.14 -1.09
C ALA A 350 -15.79 11.36 -0.35
N GLY A 351 -15.62 11.30 0.96
CA GLY A 351 -14.90 12.29 1.78
C GLY A 351 -15.31 13.77 1.64
N LEU A 352 -16.04 14.06 0.57
CA LEU A 352 -16.50 15.39 0.19
C LEU A 352 -17.98 15.62 0.55
N ASN A 353 -18.75 14.57 0.79
CA ASN A 353 -20.12 14.62 1.28
C ASN A 353 -20.18 14.56 2.82
N LEU A 354 -19.16 15.08 3.49
CA LEU A 354 -19.22 15.39 4.91
C LEU A 354 -20.15 16.60 5.18
N ALA A 355 -21.22 16.71 4.45
CA ALA A 355 -22.35 17.55 4.78
C ALA A 355 -23.26 16.82 5.81
N GLY A 356 -22.68 16.19 6.82
CA GLY A 356 -23.31 16.05 8.11
C GLY A 356 -23.41 17.45 8.70
N GLU A 357 -24.41 17.68 9.56
CA GLU A 357 -24.65 18.95 10.21
C GLU A 357 -23.34 19.59 10.64
N VAL A 358 -23.04 20.73 10.00
CA VAL A 358 -21.89 21.55 10.32
C VAL A 358 -22.10 21.99 11.77
N GLU A 359 -21.33 21.43 12.70
CA GLU A 359 -21.34 21.89 14.07
C GLU A 359 -20.93 23.37 14.05
N ASP A 360 -21.88 24.26 14.27
CA ASP A 360 -21.56 25.68 14.42
C ASP A 360 -20.80 25.89 15.72
N ASN A 361 -19.49 25.74 15.62
CA ASN A 361 -18.57 25.96 16.75
C ASN A 361 -18.22 27.43 16.96
N GLY A 362 -18.88 28.35 16.25
CA GLY A 362 -18.63 29.79 16.32
C GLY A 362 -17.27 30.23 15.79
N LEU A 363 -16.48 29.35 15.19
CA LEU A 363 -15.14 29.64 14.67
C LEU A 363 -15.22 30.11 13.22
N SER A 364 -14.39 31.10 12.86
CA SER A 364 -14.25 31.49 11.47
C SER A 364 -13.52 30.41 10.64
N THR A 365 -13.84 30.31 9.36
CA THR A 365 -13.17 29.41 8.39
C THR A 365 -11.63 29.55 8.43
N LEU A 366 -11.13 30.80 8.59
CA LEU A 366 -9.70 31.07 8.70
C LEU A 366 -9.11 30.48 10.00
N SER A 367 -9.82 30.60 11.12
CA SER A 367 -9.41 30.01 12.42
C SER A 367 -9.34 28.49 12.32
N ILE A 368 -10.35 27.85 11.72
CA ILE A 368 -10.38 26.40 11.48
C ILE A 368 -9.22 25.98 10.58
N ALA A 369 -8.99 26.68 9.47
CA ALA A 369 -7.88 26.41 8.56
C ALA A 369 -6.53 26.47 9.31
N TRP A 370 -6.33 27.52 10.11
CA TRP A 370 -5.11 27.71 10.87
C TRP A 370 -4.90 26.61 11.94
N MET A 371 -5.95 26.23 12.65
CA MET A 371 -5.90 25.16 13.64
C MET A 371 -5.51 23.83 13.00
N ASN A 372 -6.11 23.48 11.86
CA ASN A 372 -5.80 22.26 11.12
C ASN A 372 -4.38 22.27 10.56
N ILE A 373 -3.92 23.39 9.98
CA ILE A 373 -2.55 23.52 9.47
C ILE A 373 -1.52 23.37 10.61
N LYS A 374 -1.80 23.98 11.75
CA LYS A 374 -0.93 23.93 12.92
C LYS A 374 -0.81 22.51 13.50
N ALA A 375 -1.86 21.68 13.37
CA ALA A 375 -1.89 20.30 13.84
C ALA A 375 -1.24 19.30 12.86
N LEU A 376 -0.88 19.70 11.62
CA LEU A 376 -0.28 18.80 10.62
C LEU A 376 0.98 18.06 11.11
N PRO A 377 1.92 18.64 11.89
CA PRO A 377 3.06 17.89 12.38
C PRO A 377 2.67 16.69 13.26
N ASP A 378 1.65 16.84 14.11
CA ASP A 378 1.13 15.76 14.95
C ASP A 378 0.34 14.73 14.10
N TYR A 379 -0.46 15.20 13.15
CA TYR A 379 -1.12 14.37 12.16
C TYR A 379 -0.14 13.44 11.42
N LEU A 380 1.01 13.95 10.97
CA LEU A 380 2.02 13.15 10.27
C LEU A 380 2.68 12.08 11.17
N LYS A 381 2.75 12.31 12.49
CA LYS A 381 3.21 11.27 13.43
C LYS A 381 2.25 10.07 13.48
N GLY A 382 0.98 10.25 13.15
CA GLY A 382 -0.01 9.17 13.09
C GLY A 382 0.35 8.07 12.09
N PHE A 383 1.17 8.33 11.06
CA PHE A 383 1.69 7.28 10.17
C PHE A 383 2.62 6.30 10.88
N THR A 384 3.20 6.68 12.00
CA THR A 384 4.03 5.83 12.85
C THR A 384 3.27 5.19 14.02
N GLY A 385 1.95 5.42 14.10
CA GLY A 385 1.08 4.91 15.15
C GLY A 385 0.92 5.83 16.36
N HIS A 386 1.39 7.09 16.29
CA HIS A 386 1.20 8.07 17.35
C HIS A 386 -0.25 8.52 17.43
N GLY A 387 -0.84 8.46 18.64
CA GLY A 387 -2.23 8.88 18.89
C GLY A 387 -3.30 7.97 18.28
N ILE A 388 -3.01 7.33 17.15
CA ILE A 388 -3.91 6.45 16.40
C ILE A 388 -3.16 5.16 16.11
N GLY A 389 -3.24 4.20 17.02
CA GLY A 389 -2.64 2.88 16.87
C GLY A 389 -3.45 1.95 15.95
N PRO A 390 -2.97 0.73 15.75
CA PRO A 390 -3.76 -0.32 15.10
C PRO A 390 -4.96 -0.74 15.96
N GLY A 391 -5.77 -1.65 15.44
CA GLY A 391 -6.99 -2.05 16.11
C GLY A 391 -8.04 -0.93 16.07
N TRP A 392 -8.82 -0.84 17.11
CA TRP A 392 -9.81 0.21 17.31
C TRP A 392 -9.20 1.51 17.87
N ASN A 393 -7.97 1.83 17.49
CA ASN A 393 -7.12 2.85 18.10
C ASN A 393 -6.79 2.55 19.57
N ASP A 394 -6.90 1.30 19.95
CA ASP A 394 -6.75 0.81 21.31
C ASP A 394 -5.45 0.02 21.53
N VAL A 395 -4.69 -0.23 20.47
CA VAL A 395 -3.34 -0.79 20.55
C VAL A 395 -2.34 0.37 20.57
N SER A 396 -1.78 0.67 21.73
CA SER A 396 -0.72 1.66 21.83
C SER A 396 0.62 1.03 21.42
N TYR A 397 1.29 1.60 20.43
CA TYR A 397 2.66 1.22 20.09
C TYR A 397 3.71 1.77 21.08
N GLY A 398 3.28 2.63 21.98
CA GLY A 398 4.16 3.28 22.95
C GLY A 398 5.25 4.15 22.31
N GLY A 399 5.89 4.97 23.11
CA GLY A 399 6.91 5.91 22.60
C GLY A 399 8.14 5.24 21.98
N THR A 400 8.39 3.94 22.22
CA THR A 400 9.56 3.23 21.65
C THR A 400 9.39 2.98 20.15
N VAL A 401 8.26 2.38 19.73
CA VAL A 401 7.99 2.12 18.31
C VAL A 401 7.86 3.42 17.52
N GLU A 402 7.13 4.40 18.06
CA GLU A 402 6.92 5.70 17.42
C GLU A 402 8.24 6.44 17.17
N ARG A 403 9.13 6.48 18.16
CA ARG A 403 10.44 7.15 18.02
C ARG A 403 11.34 6.44 17.04
N LEU A 404 11.36 5.10 17.05
CA LEU A 404 12.14 4.33 16.08
C LEU A 404 11.62 4.51 14.66
N ALA A 405 10.29 4.49 14.45
CA ALA A 405 9.69 4.76 13.16
C ALA A 405 9.99 6.20 12.68
N GLY A 406 9.87 7.20 13.57
CA GLY A 406 10.25 8.58 13.28
C GLY A 406 11.73 8.72 12.91
N LEU A 407 12.63 8.01 13.59
CA LEU A 407 14.05 7.98 13.25
C LEU A 407 14.30 7.39 11.86
N VAL A 408 13.62 6.28 11.50
CA VAL A 408 13.72 5.68 10.17
C VAL A 408 13.25 6.65 9.10
N VAL A 409 12.10 7.32 9.30
CA VAL A 409 11.59 8.34 8.39
C VAL A 409 12.59 9.48 8.24
N MET A 410 13.16 9.99 9.33
CA MET A 410 14.15 11.07 9.31
C MET A 410 15.39 10.68 8.51
N VAL A 411 15.93 9.48 8.71
CA VAL A 411 17.07 8.97 7.94
C VAL A 411 16.75 8.90 6.45
N VAL A 412 15.57 8.42 6.08
CA VAL A 412 15.11 8.34 4.69
C VAL A 412 14.95 9.74 4.08
N LEU A 413 14.42 10.71 4.83
CA LEU A 413 14.32 12.10 4.38
C LEU A 413 15.70 12.70 4.11
N ILE A 414 16.67 12.52 5.01
CA ILE A 414 18.04 13.02 4.85
C ILE A 414 18.73 12.37 3.63
N VAL A 415 18.65 11.04 3.52
CA VAL A 415 19.26 10.29 2.40
C VAL A 415 18.64 10.69 1.06
N GLY A 416 17.32 10.83 1.00
CA GLY A 416 16.62 11.26 -0.20
C GLY A 416 16.93 12.70 -0.60
N ALA A 417 17.10 13.61 0.36
CA ALA A 417 17.44 15.02 0.12
C ALA A 417 18.84 15.20 -0.47
N TRP A 418 19.78 14.30 -0.17
CA TRP A 418 21.20 14.40 -0.57
C TRP A 418 21.43 14.61 -2.08
N ARG A 419 20.57 14.02 -2.93
CA ARG A 419 20.63 14.16 -4.39
C ARG A 419 19.27 14.54 -4.96
N MET A 420 18.60 15.49 -4.33
CA MET A 420 17.28 15.96 -4.77
C MET A 420 17.36 16.60 -6.14
N SER A 421 16.49 16.14 -7.06
CA SER A 421 16.25 16.83 -8.33
C SER A 421 14.92 17.58 -8.28
N TRP A 422 14.75 18.61 -9.11
CA TRP A 422 13.52 19.38 -9.18
C TRP A 422 12.30 18.50 -9.49
N ARG A 423 12.46 17.51 -10.38
CA ARG A 423 11.38 16.56 -10.71
C ARG A 423 10.95 15.72 -9.50
N ARG A 424 11.92 15.20 -8.73
CA ARG A 424 11.63 14.44 -7.51
C ARG A 424 10.96 15.31 -6.45
N PHE A 425 11.41 16.55 -6.30
CA PHE A 425 10.82 17.50 -5.37
C PHE A 425 9.36 17.78 -5.72
N LEU A 426 9.05 18.11 -6.98
CA LEU A 426 7.68 18.34 -7.43
C LEU A 426 6.80 17.10 -7.34
N SER A 427 7.33 15.95 -7.74
CA SER A 427 6.61 14.67 -7.69
C SER A 427 6.22 14.30 -6.25
N THR A 428 7.18 14.35 -5.34
CA THR A 428 6.91 14.09 -3.92
C THR A 428 6.04 15.18 -3.31
N GLY A 429 6.27 16.44 -3.69
CA GLY A 429 5.47 17.59 -3.26
C GLY A 429 4.00 17.47 -3.64
N ALA A 430 3.68 16.91 -4.81
CA ALA A 430 2.29 16.64 -5.22
C ALA A 430 1.61 15.63 -4.28
N VAL A 431 2.31 14.55 -3.93
CA VAL A 431 1.78 13.55 -2.99
C VAL A 431 1.67 14.11 -1.57
N MET A 432 2.70 14.79 -1.09
CA MET A 432 2.68 15.42 0.25
C MET A 432 1.62 16.53 0.33
N GLY A 433 1.41 17.26 -0.77
CA GLY A 433 0.33 18.23 -0.89
C GLY A 433 -1.05 17.60 -0.72
N ALA A 434 -1.26 16.39 -1.25
CA ALA A 434 -2.49 15.63 -1.01
C ALA A 434 -2.58 15.12 0.44
N ILE A 435 -1.49 14.54 0.98
CA ILE A 435 -1.43 14.02 2.36
C ILE A 435 -1.77 15.11 3.39
N CYS A 436 -1.27 16.32 3.21
CA CYS A 436 -1.52 17.43 4.12
C CYS A 436 -2.78 18.24 3.74
N GLY A 437 -3.03 18.42 2.46
CA GLY A 437 -4.10 19.29 1.97
C GLY A 437 -5.49 18.70 2.10
N VAL A 438 -5.66 17.40 1.81
CA VAL A 438 -6.99 16.75 1.88
C VAL A 438 -7.58 16.81 3.28
N PRO A 439 -6.87 16.42 4.36
CA PRO A 439 -7.39 16.53 5.73
C PRO A 439 -7.75 17.97 6.12
N VAL A 440 -6.93 18.95 5.73
CA VAL A 440 -7.20 20.37 6.01
C VAL A 440 -8.46 20.85 5.28
N VAL A 441 -8.62 20.51 3.98
CA VAL A 441 -9.81 20.88 3.20
C VAL A 441 -11.07 20.23 3.79
N ILE A 442 -10.98 18.96 4.20
CA ILE A 442 -12.10 18.27 4.84
C ILE A 442 -12.42 18.93 6.18
N GLY A 443 -11.40 19.24 7.00
CA GLY A 443 -11.57 19.95 8.26
C GLY A 443 -12.27 21.31 8.08
N ILE A 444 -11.86 22.08 7.07
CA ILE A 444 -12.48 23.37 6.74
C ILE A 444 -13.95 23.19 6.34
N ARG A 445 -14.25 22.23 5.45
CA ARG A 445 -15.61 21.99 4.97
C ARG A 445 -16.55 21.46 6.03
N GLY A 446 -16.05 20.57 6.89
CA GLY A 446 -16.82 19.99 8.00
C GLY A 446 -16.82 20.83 9.28
N HIS A 447 -16.19 22.01 9.27
CA HIS A 447 -15.99 22.87 10.45
C HIS A 447 -15.28 22.17 11.64
N PHE A 448 -14.45 21.15 11.34
CA PHE A 448 -13.67 20.45 12.37
C PHE A 448 -12.40 21.24 12.73
N SER A 449 -12.23 21.51 14.00
CA SER A 449 -11.05 22.22 14.53
C SER A 449 -9.80 21.32 14.66
N ASN A 450 -9.95 20.01 14.51
CA ASN A 450 -8.86 19.03 14.59
C ASN A 450 -8.75 18.24 13.28
N VAL A 451 -7.58 18.32 12.61
CA VAL A 451 -7.26 17.60 11.37
C VAL A 451 -7.31 16.08 11.54
N GLU A 452 -7.13 15.56 12.75
CA GLU A 452 -7.19 14.13 13.08
C GLU A 452 -8.59 13.53 12.92
N PHE A 453 -9.63 14.36 12.79
CA PHE A 453 -10.95 13.88 12.39
C PHE A 453 -10.88 13.07 11.09
N TYR A 454 -10.06 13.51 10.13
CA TYR A 454 -9.68 12.71 8.97
C TYR A 454 -8.42 11.91 9.31
N GLN A 455 -8.61 10.72 9.87
CA GLN A 455 -7.53 9.94 10.46
C GLN A 455 -6.33 9.71 9.53
N PRO A 456 -5.09 9.78 10.04
CA PRO A 456 -3.85 9.57 9.26
C PRO A 456 -3.84 8.26 8.48
N ARG A 457 -4.46 7.19 9.00
CA ARG A 457 -4.54 5.90 8.33
C ARG A 457 -5.17 5.96 6.93
N TYR A 458 -6.06 6.92 6.67
CA TYR A 458 -6.67 7.09 5.35
C TYR A 458 -5.66 7.56 4.31
N MET A 459 -4.66 8.36 4.71
CA MET A 459 -3.58 8.82 3.84
C MET A 459 -2.37 7.88 3.78
N LEU A 460 -2.35 6.81 4.58
CA LEU A 460 -1.26 5.85 4.64
C LEU A 460 -0.90 5.22 3.26
N PRO A 461 -1.85 4.95 2.32
CA PRO A 461 -1.52 4.50 0.98
C PRO A 461 -0.61 5.46 0.21
N LEU A 462 -0.77 6.78 0.40
CA LEU A 462 0.07 7.79 -0.22
C LEU A 462 1.43 7.96 0.47
N PHE A 463 1.56 7.60 1.73
CA PHE A 463 2.81 7.76 2.46
C PHE A 463 3.94 6.90 1.88
N ALA A 464 3.69 5.61 1.59
CA ALA A 464 4.66 4.75 0.92
C ALA A 464 5.02 5.25 -0.49
N VAL A 465 4.06 5.81 -1.22
CA VAL A 465 4.28 6.46 -2.52
C VAL A 465 5.17 7.69 -2.39
N ALA A 466 4.93 8.54 -1.40
CA ALA A 466 5.77 9.72 -1.14
C ALA A 466 7.22 9.31 -0.87
N VAL A 467 7.43 8.29 -0.02
CA VAL A 467 8.76 7.72 0.25
C VAL A 467 9.40 7.17 -1.03
N LEU A 468 8.66 6.38 -1.83
CA LEU A 468 9.16 5.83 -3.09
C LEU A 468 9.67 6.94 -4.03
N LEU A 469 8.87 7.97 -4.25
CA LEU A 469 9.21 9.09 -5.14
C LEU A 469 10.35 9.94 -4.57
N TRP A 470 10.40 10.11 -3.24
CA TRP A 470 11.45 10.87 -2.56
C TRP A 470 12.84 10.27 -2.75
N ILE A 471 12.96 8.94 -2.74
CA ILE A 471 14.26 8.27 -2.79
C ILE A 471 14.64 7.71 -4.16
N THR A 472 13.67 7.53 -5.10
CA THR A 472 13.97 6.98 -6.42
C THR A 472 14.80 7.96 -7.24
N PRO A 473 16.05 7.63 -7.64
CA PRO A 473 16.86 8.53 -8.43
C PRO A 473 16.26 8.77 -9.81
N ALA A 474 16.37 10.00 -10.29
CA ALA A 474 16.04 10.32 -11.67
C ALA A 474 16.91 9.48 -12.62
N ARG A 475 16.33 8.99 -13.71
CA ARG A 475 17.12 8.32 -14.76
C ARG A 475 18.14 9.33 -15.32
N ALA A 476 19.41 8.98 -15.37
CA ALA A 476 20.43 9.83 -15.99
C ALA A 476 20.04 10.08 -17.45
N GLU A 477 19.78 11.34 -17.80
CA GLU A 477 19.62 11.75 -19.19
C GLU A 477 21.00 11.58 -19.84
N GLY A 478 21.19 10.51 -20.64
CA GLY A 478 22.43 10.37 -21.40
C GLY A 478 23.03 8.97 -21.51
N GLY A 479 22.42 7.93 -20.98
CA GLY A 479 22.84 6.55 -21.27
C GLY A 479 22.26 6.04 -22.60
N ARG A 480 22.52 6.69 -23.74
CA ARG A 480 22.52 5.99 -25.02
C ARG A 480 23.63 4.95 -24.90
N ALA A 481 23.28 3.67 -24.92
CA ALA A 481 24.26 2.62 -25.21
C ALA A 481 25.07 3.08 -26.41
N PRO A 482 26.40 2.99 -26.38
CA PRO A 482 27.20 3.21 -27.60
C PRO A 482 26.58 2.31 -28.66
N LEU A 483 26.06 2.90 -29.73
CA LEU A 483 25.77 2.15 -30.96
C LEU A 483 27.08 1.45 -31.30
N ALA A 484 27.07 0.11 -31.29
CA ALA A 484 28.17 -0.67 -31.80
C ALA A 484 28.52 -0.09 -33.18
N PRO A 485 29.78 0.22 -33.46
CA PRO A 485 30.16 0.70 -34.78
C PRO A 485 29.77 -0.39 -35.76
N SER A 486 28.82 -0.07 -36.64
CA SER A 486 28.53 -0.89 -37.81
C SER A 486 29.84 -1.05 -38.58
N GLY A 487 30.43 -2.25 -38.54
CA GLY A 487 31.59 -2.60 -39.33
C GLY A 487 31.31 -2.43 -40.81
N GLY A 488 31.76 -1.32 -41.35
CA GLY A 488 31.94 -1.09 -42.77
C GLY A 488 33.39 -1.45 -43.11
N ALA A 489 33.59 -2.64 -43.63
CA ALA A 489 34.82 -2.96 -44.33
C ALA A 489 34.86 -2.14 -45.62
N HIS A 490 35.90 -1.34 -45.81
CA HIS A 490 36.50 -1.10 -47.10
C HIS A 490 37.84 -0.36 -46.98
N GLY A 491 38.87 -1.00 -47.54
CA GLY A 491 39.79 -0.40 -48.49
C GLY A 491 41.02 0.29 -47.88
N ALA A 492 42.09 -0.38 -48.17
CA ALA A 492 43.49 -0.01 -48.01
C ALA A 492 43.89 1.34 -48.63
N ASP A 493 45.10 1.75 -48.19
CA ASP A 493 46.12 2.59 -48.87
C ASP A 493 45.96 4.11 -48.75
N GLU A 494 46.86 4.76 -48.05
CA GLU A 494 48.03 5.51 -48.52
C GLU A 494 48.62 6.39 -47.40
N ALA A 495 49.93 6.41 -47.40
CA ALA A 495 50.79 7.22 -46.54
C ALA A 495 50.76 8.70 -46.97
N GLY A 496 50.84 9.61 -45.98
CA GLY A 496 51.02 11.04 -46.30
C GLY A 496 51.07 11.98 -45.11
N THR A 497 52.25 12.24 -44.62
CA THR A 497 52.81 13.53 -44.07
C THR A 497 52.02 14.38 -43.10
N ALA A 498 52.67 14.60 -41.98
CA ALA A 498 52.39 15.57 -40.92
C ALA A 498 52.28 17.02 -41.41
N HIS A 499 51.24 17.74 -40.96
CA HIS A 499 51.31 19.19 -40.77
C HIS A 499 50.57 19.61 -39.49
N ALA A 500 51.30 20.27 -38.61
CA ALA A 500 50.83 20.95 -37.42
C ALA A 500 50.01 22.18 -37.83
N SER A 501 48.84 22.37 -37.23
CA SER A 501 48.15 23.66 -37.25
C SER A 501 47.33 23.87 -35.99
N SER A 502 47.46 25.05 -35.48
CA SER A 502 47.04 25.77 -34.30
C SER A 502 45.60 25.60 -33.78
N PRO A 503 45.35 25.85 -32.51
CA PRO A 503 44.03 25.75 -31.91
C PRO A 503 43.19 27.00 -32.19
N SER A 504 41.98 26.83 -32.68
CA SER A 504 40.94 27.86 -32.79
C SER A 504 40.10 27.97 -31.51
N PRO A 505 39.61 29.16 -31.16
CA PRO A 505 38.97 29.42 -29.87
C PRO A 505 37.56 28.87 -29.81
N ALA A 506 37.26 28.15 -28.75
CA ALA A 506 35.95 27.60 -28.42
C ALA A 506 34.92 28.71 -28.16
N ARG A 507 33.83 28.65 -28.91
CA ARG A 507 32.59 29.40 -28.65
C ARG A 507 32.02 29.03 -27.29
N ALA A 508 31.87 30.04 -26.44
CA ALA A 508 31.15 29.96 -25.16
C ALA A 508 29.66 29.67 -25.43
N ALA A 509 29.21 28.44 -25.18
CA ALA A 509 27.80 28.10 -25.06
C ALA A 509 27.40 28.32 -23.60
N GLY A 510 26.44 29.22 -23.38
CA GLY A 510 25.90 29.57 -22.07
C GLY A 510 25.40 28.37 -21.28
N GLY A 511 26.21 27.93 -20.35
CA GLY A 511 25.85 26.90 -19.40
C GLY A 511 24.98 27.49 -18.29
N ARG A 512 23.73 27.05 -18.20
CA ARG A 512 22.93 27.22 -16.99
C ARG A 512 23.70 26.62 -15.82
N ALA A 513 24.09 27.47 -14.87
CA ALA A 513 24.74 27.08 -13.65
C ALA A 513 23.82 26.15 -12.84
N SER A 514 24.00 24.84 -12.97
CA SER A 514 23.50 23.90 -11.99
C SER A 514 24.41 24.06 -10.76
N LEU A 515 23.81 24.40 -9.63
CA LEU A 515 24.50 24.42 -8.33
C LEU A 515 24.92 22.97 -8.02
N ARG A 516 26.05 22.53 -8.61
CA ARG A 516 26.71 21.27 -8.25
C ARG A 516 27.57 21.56 -7.03
N ILE A 517 27.05 21.28 -5.86
CA ILE A 517 27.88 21.09 -4.68
C ILE A 517 28.73 19.84 -4.96
N ARG A 518 29.96 20.03 -5.44
CA ARG A 518 30.94 18.97 -5.60
C ARG A 518 31.46 18.58 -4.20
N PHE A 519 30.86 17.54 -3.62
CA PHE A 519 31.53 16.74 -2.62
C PHE A 519 32.31 15.63 -3.33
N GLY A 520 33.57 15.48 -2.99
CA GLY A 520 34.60 14.73 -3.72
C GLY A 520 34.23 13.35 -4.26
N ASP A 521 34.73 13.06 -5.45
CA ASP A 521 34.50 11.83 -6.24
C ASP A 521 35.30 10.60 -5.73
N ARG A 522 35.67 10.49 -4.45
CA ARG A 522 36.43 9.35 -3.94
C ARG A 522 35.52 8.33 -3.22
N PRO A 523 35.64 7.03 -3.52
CA PRO A 523 34.80 5.97 -2.94
C PRO A 523 35.02 5.71 -1.43
N ASP A 524 36.01 6.34 -0.82
CA ASP A 524 36.32 6.30 0.63
C ASP A 524 35.72 7.47 1.40
N ASP A 525 34.76 8.15 0.82
CA ASP A 525 34.01 9.24 1.38
C ASP A 525 33.35 8.85 2.72
N TRP A 526 33.36 9.76 3.68
CA TRP A 526 32.62 9.67 4.93
C TRP A 526 31.18 9.18 4.71
N PHE A 527 30.46 9.68 3.70
CA PHE A 527 29.10 9.28 3.37
C PHE A 527 29.00 7.80 2.96
N GLY A 528 29.92 7.31 2.12
CA GLY A 528 29.96 5.88 1.75
C GLY A 528 30.18 4.97 2.96
N ARG A 529 30.99 5.41 3.94
CA ARG A 529 31.18 4.71 5.21
C ARG A 529 29.92 4.73 6.05
N VAL A 530 29.25 5.88 6.20
CA VAL A 530 27.99 6.02 6.93
C VAL A 530 26.92 5.08 6.36
N VAL A 531 26.74 5.06 5.04
CA VAL A 531 25.78 4.14 4.39
C VAL A 531 26.18 2.69 4.61
N ARG A 532 27.47 2.34 4.48
CA ARG A 532 27.95 0.97 4.63
C ARG A 532 27.75 0.41 6.04
N PHE A 533 28.00 1.20 7.07
CA PHE A 533 27.86 0.80 8.46
C PHE A 533 26.47 1.11 9.02
N GLY A 534 25.83 2.19 8.58
CA GLY A 534 24.49 2.59 9.01
C GLY A 534 23.38 1.65 8.54
N THR A 535 23.52 1.07 7.32
CA THR A 535 22.47 0.18 6.78
C THR A 535 22.16 -1.04 7.68
N PRO A 536 23.14 -1.82 8.19
CA PRO A 536 22.83 -2.95 9.07
C PRO A 536 22.31 -2.49 10.44
N VAL A 537 22.76 -1.35 10.95
CA VAL A 537 22.21 -0.78 12.18
C VAL A 537 20.74 -0.37 11.98
N ALA A 538 20.44 0.33 10.89
CA ALA A 538 19.07 0.67 10.53
C ALA A 538 18.18 -0.57 10.35
N ALA A 539 18.69 -1.61 9.68
CA ALA A 539 17.99 -2.88 9.53
C ALA A 539 17.70 -3.57 10.88
N ALA A 540 18.67 -3.56 11.80
CA ALA A 540 18.48 -4.11 13.15
C ALA A 540 17.45 -3.32 13.96
N LEU A 541 17.49 -1.97 13.90
CA LEU A 541 16.51 -1.11 14.57
C LEU A 541 15.09 -1.33 14.02
N VAL A 542 14.95 -1.47 12.69
CA VAL A 542 13.66 -1.76 12.06
C VAL A 542 13.17 -3.16 12.42
N ALA A 543 14.06 -4.16 12.47
CA ALA A 543 13.69 -5.52 12.91
C ALA A 543 13.22 -5.54 14.36
N PHE A 544 13.89 -4.81 15.24
CA PHE A 544 13.47 -4.65 16.63
C PHE A 544 12.11 -3.94 16.73
N MET A 545 11.95 -2.82 16.04
CA MET A 545 10.69 -2.06 15.99
C MET A 545 9.51 -2.93 15.52
N HIS A 546 9.71 -3.70 14.45
CA HIS A 546 8.71 -4.63 13.93
C HIS A 546 8.36 -5.71 14.96
N SER A 547 9.38 -6.35 15.55
CA SER A 547 9.19 -7.39 16.56
C SER A 547 8.38 -6.89 17.75
N TYR A 548 8.73 -5.70 18.26
CA TYR A 548 8.07 -5.11 19.41
C TYR A 548 6.63 -4.66 19.07
N ALA A 549 6.40 -4.07 17.90
CA ALA A 549 5.06 -3.69 17.46
C ALA A 549 4.13 -4.91 17.31
N LEU A 550 4.64 -6.03 16.76
CA LEU A 550 3.88 -7.28 16.66
C LEU A 550 3.55 -7.85 18.05
N TYR A 551 4.51 -7.78 18.98
CA TYR A 551 4.28 -8.18 20.37
C TYR A 551 3.16 -7.36 21.03
N LEU A 552 3.18 -6.04 20.89
CA LEU A 552 2.17 -5.15 21.48
C LEU A 552 0.75 -5.43 20.95
N VAL A 553 0.61 -5.76 19.68
CA VAL A 553 -0.69 -6.18 19.11
C VAL A 553 -1.18 -7.47 19.74
N LEU A 554 -0.31 -8.49 19.84
CA LEU A 554 -0.64 -9.76 20.49
C LEU A 554 -0.96 -9.57 21.97
N GLU A 555 -0.18 -8.77 22.69
CA GLU A 555 -0.37 -8.49 24.11
C GLU A 555 -1.74 -7.83 24.37
N ARG A 556 -2.09 -6.79 23.57
CA ARG A 556 -3.39 -6.11 23.71
C ARG A 556 -4.55 -7.09 23.58
N TYR A 557 -4.52 -7.98 22.62
CA TYR A 557 -5.63 -8.89 22.37
C TYR A 557 -5.64 -10.12 23.30
N THR A 558 -4.50 -10.55 23.84
CA THR A 558 -4.45 -11.64 24.83
C THR A 558 -4.74 -11.16 26.24
N MET A 559 -4.22 -10.00 26.63
CA MET A 559 -4.25 -9.52 28.01
C MET A 559 -5.23 -8.38 28.27
N GLY A 560 -5.78 -7.76 27.22
CA GLY A 560 -6.61 -6.57 27.31
C GLY A 560 -5.77 -5.31 27.52
N ARG A 561 -4.96 -5.23 28.55
CA ARG A 561 -4.21 -4.03 28.92
C ARG A 561 -2.78 -4.06 28.41
N THR A 562 -2.30 -2.91 27.86
CA THR A 562 -0.88 -2.67 27.56
C THR A 562 -0.31 -1.67 28.57
N PRO A 563 0.36 -2.12 29.63
CA PRO A 563 0.76 -1.25 30.74
C PRO A 563 2.06 -0.46 30.54
N HIS A 564 2.58 -0.35 29.31
CA HIS A 564 3.89 0.24 29.02
C HIS A 564 3.87 1.77 29.12
N ALA A 565 3.94 2.29 30.33
CA ALA A 565 3.92 3.73 30.59
C ALA A 565 5.29 4.41 30.45
N MET A 566 6.40 3.66 30.48
CA MET A 566 7.75 4.22 30.48
C MET A 566 8.49 4.00 29.17
N PRO A 567 9.20 5.02 28.65
CA PRO A 567 10.12 4.83 27.54
C PRO A 567 11.18 3.76 27.91
N PHE A 568 11.40 2.76 27.03
CA PHE A 568 12.33 1.65 27.23
C PHE A 568 11.93 0.57 28.25
N ASP A 569 10.78 0.70 28.93
CA ASP A 569 10.19 -0.45 29.61
C ASP A 569 9.55 -1.34 28.54
N LEU A 570 10.21 -2.44 28.21
CA LEU A 570 9.66 -3.39 27.25
C LEU A 570 8.56 -4.26 27.86
N GLY A 571 8.54 -4.43 29.19
CA GLY A 571 7.50 -5.10 29.97
C GLY A 571 7.01 -6.44 29.42
N MET A 572 7.81 -7.09 28.52
CA MET A 572 7.38 -8.28 27.78
C MET A 572 7.12 -9.45 28.72
N GLN A 573 5.93 -10.01 28.61
CA GLN A 573 5.46 -11.15 29.37
C GLN A 573 5.28 -12.38 28.49
N ASN A 574 5.18 -13.57 29.10
CA ASN A 574 4.86 -14.79 28.39
C ASN A 574 3.35 -14.87 28.09
N LEU A 575 2.94 -14.46 26.92
CA LEU A 575 1.53 -14.43 26.51
C LEU A 575 0.90 -15.84 26.45
N ASN A 576 1.68 -16.89 26.33
CA ASN A 576 1.17 -18.27 26.38
C ASN A 576 0.65 -18.66 27.77
N ALA A 577 1.05 -17.94 28.84
CA ALA A 577 0.61 -18.23 30.20
C ALA A 577 -0.81 -17.72 30.49
N VAL A 578 -1.37 -16.83 29.65
CA VAL A 578 -2.67 -16.17 29.91
C VAL A 578 -3.86 -17.04 29.48
N HIS A 579 -3.66 -18.06 28.65
CA HIS A 579 -4.68 -18.99 28.12
C HIS A 579 -5.88 -18.31 27.37
N GLU A 580 -5.75 -17.08 26.94
CA GLU A 580 -6.79 -16.32 26.26
C GLU A 580 -6.47 -16.12 24.77
N TRP A 581 -6.34 -17.24 24.06
CA TRP A 581 -6.04 -17.26 22.63
C TRP A 581 -7.31 -17.39 21.80
N TRP A 582 -7.58 -16.45 20.93
CA TRP A 582 -8.80 -16.37 20.11
C TRP A 582 -8.81 -17.32 18.89
N TRP A 583 -7.72 -18.07 18.65
CA TRP A 583 -7.66 -19.16 17.69
C TRP A 583 -7.53 -20.50 18.42
N PRO A 584 -8.61 -21.03 19.05
CA PRO A 584 -8.49 -22.21 19.93
C PRO A 584 -8.13 -23.49 19.17
N TRP A 585 -8.39 -23.52 17.86
CA TRP A 585 -8.06 -24.64 16.98
C TRP A 585 -6.61 -24.56 16.43
N ALA A 586 -5.89 -23.47 16.59
CA ALA A 586 -4.53 -23.33 16.09
C ALA A 586 -3.55 -24.06 17.00
N PRO A 587 -2.63 -24.88 16.45
CA PRO A 587 -1.64 -25.65 17.25
C PRO A 587 -0.52 -24.75 17.78
N ILE A 588 -0.58 -23.45 17.56
CA ILE A 588 0.45 -22.46 17.92
C ILE A 588 -0.14 -21.39 18.83
N GLY A 589 0.63 -20.98 19.84
CA GLY A 589 0.26 -19.88 20.74
C GLY A 589 0.81 -18.52 20.29
N PRO A 590 0.41 -17.43 20.97
CA PRO A 590 0.78 -16.05 20.61
C PRO A 590 2.30 -15.83 20.62
N MET A 591 3.06 -16.42 21.55
CA MET A 591 4.53 -16.29 21.58
C MET A 591 5.21 -16.96 20.37
N THR A 592 4.65 -18.06 19.86
CA THR A 592 5.15 -18.69 18.62
C THR A 592 4.89 -17.80 17.41
N VAL A 593 3.70 -17.20 17.30
CA VAL A 593 3.35 -16.24 16.24
C VAL A 593 4.32 -15.05 16.27
N TRP A 594 4.56 -14.49 17.46
CA TRP A 594 5.54 -13.42 17.64
C TRP A 594 6.94 -13.83 17.21
N ALA A 595 7.46 -14.93 17.71
CA ALA A 595 8.83 -15.38 17.43
C ALA A 595 9.04 -15.66 15.94
N VAL A 596 8.09 -16.34 15.28
CA VAL A 596 8.14 -16.61 13.83
C VAL A 596 8.12 -15.31 13.04
N GLY A 597 7.22 -14.38 13.35
CA GLY A 597 7.12 -13.09 12.66
C GLY A 597 8.38 -12.24 12.84
N ALA A 598 8.90 -12.14 14.06
CA ALA A 598 10.11 -11.38 14.37
C ALA A 598 11.35 -11.94 13.67
N LEU A 599 11.58 -13.26 13.76
CA LEU A 599 12.74 -13.92 13.14
C LEU A 599 12.64 -13.90 11.61
N ALA A 600 11.46 -14.12 11.05
CA ALA A 600 11.24 -14.09 9.62
C ALA A 600 11.52 -12.70 9.04
N PHE A 601 11.02 -11.64 9.66
CA PHE A 601 11.26 -10.26 9.22
C PHE A 601 12.74 -9.87 9.34
N ALA A 602 13.38 -10.17 10.47
CA ALA A 602 14.81 -9.94 10.67
C ALA A 602 15.66 -10.70 9.65
N GLY A 603 15.32 -11.96 9.37
CA GLY A 603 15.95 -12.78 8.34
C GLY A 603 15.79 -12.21 6.94
N ALA A 604 14.59 -11.73 6.57
CA ALA A 604 14.35 -11.09 5.28
C ALA A 604 15.19 -9.83 5.09
N LEU A 605 15.28 -8.96 6.11
CA LEU A 605 16.13 -7.77 6.08
C LEU A 605 17.61 -8.14 5.98
N ALA A 606 18.08 -9.12 6.74
CA ALA A 606 19.47 -9.58 6.69
C ALA A 606 19.83 -10.11 5.30
N CYS A 607 18.97 -10.94 4.70
CA CYS A 607 19.12 -11.45 3.34
C CYS A 607 19.14 -10.33 2.30
N ALA A 608 18.26 -9.32 2.41
CA ALA A 608 18.21 -8.18 1.51
C ALA A 608 19.49 -7.33 1.59
N VAL A 609 19.97 -7.01 2.80
CA VAL A 609 21.22 -6.26 3.03
C VAL A 609 22.42 -7.03 2.50
N TRP A 610 22.48 -8.33 2.75
CA TRP A 610 23.56 -9.17 2.24
C TRP A 610 23.58 -9.26 0.71
N GLY A 611 22.41 -9.46 0.07
CA GLY A 611 22.26 -9.47 -1.38
C GLY A 611 22.71 -8.16 -2.03
N ALA A 612 22.32 -7.02 -1.47
CA ALA A 612 22.74 -5.70 -1.93
C ALA A 612 24.25 -5.52 -1.85
N ARG A 613 24.90 -5.99 -0.78
CA ARG A 613 26.38 -5.93 -0.60
C ARG A 613 27.13 -6.81 -1.58
N ARG A 614 26.62 -8.01 -1.91
CA ARG A 614 27.24 -8.88 -2.91
C ARG A 614 27.22 -8.26 -4.30
N HIS A 615 26.07 -7.69 -4.69
CA HIS A 615 25.92 -7.05 -5.99
C HIS A 615 26.89 -5.87 -6.16
N SER A 616 27.08 -5.05 -5.14
CA SER A 616 28.01 -3.92 -5.16
C SER A 616 29.50 -4.32 -5.24
N ARG A 617 29.87 -5.53 -4.78
CA ARG A 617 31.24 -6.07 -4.92
C ARG A 617 31.51 -6.62 -6.30
N GLY A 618 30.52 -7.32 -6.90
CA GLY A 618 30.64 -7.91 -8.24
C GLY A 618 30.72 -6.88 -9.38
N THR A 619 30.23 -5.66 -9.16
CA THR A 619 30.35 -4.57 -10.14
C THR A 619 31.67 -3.77 -10.03
N ARG A 620 32.53 -4.08 -9.05
CA ARG A 620 33.84 -3.45 -8.84
C ARG A 620 35.02 -4.36 -9.25
N ALA A 621 34.77 -5.66 -9.42
CA ALA A 621 35.70 -6.62 -10.01
C ALA A 621 35.47 -6.74 -11.51
#